data_39218af1128aec9c5b56c6b811b6dcda
#
_entry.id   39218af1128aec9c5b56c6b811b6dcda
#
_cell.length_a   1.000
_cell.length_b   1.000
_cell.length_c   1.000
_cell.angle_alpha   90.00
_cell.angle_beta   90.00
_cell.angle_gamma   90.00
#
_symmetry.space_group_name_H-M   'P 1'
#
loop_
_entity.id
_entity.type
_entity.pdbx_description
1 polymer ?
#
loop_
_entity_poly.entity_id
_entity_poly.type
_entity_poly.pdbx_seq_one_letter_code
_entity_poly.pdbx_strand_id
1 'polypeptide(L)'
;MTHSRNAIFATRILFFLGMLAVTPAAAATFDGDWNVQIASSNAACGSSATVQIGINNGQVASANGMMAASGRVGDNGGINVTVTSGVKRAIGSGHLTGTSGSGTWHGTMCTGTWTAQRI
;
A
#
# COMPACT_ATOMS: atom_id res chain seq x y z
N MET A 1 17.52 36.66 -39.43
CA MET A 1 17.27 36.42 -39.06
C MET A 1 17.02 36.05 -38.23
N THR A 2 17.11 35.85 -37.78
CA THR A 2 17.06 35.58 -37.01
C THR A 2 16.16 35.47 -36.35
N HIS A 3 15.74 35.32 -35.94
CA HIS A 3 14.93 35.37 -35.30
C HIS A 3 14.08 34.44 -35.14
N SER A 4 13.94 34.10 -35.57
CA SER A 4 12.93 33.26 -35.63
C SER A 4 13.13 32.08 -34.86
N ARG A 5 14.19 31.62 -34.85
CA ARG A 5 14.41 30.47 -34.27
C ARG A 5 14.09 30.47 -32.90
N ASN A 6 14.12 31.41 -32.31
CA ASN A 6 13.94 31.41 -30.95
C ASN A 6 12.64 30.99 -30.52
N ALA A 7 11.66 31.32 -31.16
CA ALA A 7 10.36 31.04 -30.70
C ALA A 7 10.08 29.59 -30.55
N ILE A 8 10.79 28.84 -31.22
CA ILE A 8 10.53 27.48 -31.21
C ILE A 8 10.75 26.77 -30.00
N PHE A 9 11.79 27.08 -29.31
CA PHE A 9 12.03 26.36 -28.19
C PHE A 9 11.11 26.56 -27.12
N ALA A 10 10.52 27.62 -27.04
CA ALA A 10 9.63 27.90 -25.97
C ALA A 10 8.52 26.89 -25.97
N THR A 11 8.13 26.46 -27.10
CA THR A 11 7.04 25.59 -27.19
C THR A 11 7.27 24.26 -26.60
N ARG A 12 8.43 23.77 -26.77
CA ARG A 12 8.67 22.50 -26.32
C ARG A 12 8.64 22.37 -24.89
N ILE A 13 9.00 23.32 -24.20
CA ILE A 13 9.03 23.29 -22.81
C ILE A 13 7.70 23.00 -22.20
N LEU A 14 6.68 23.55 -22.74
CA LEU A 14 5.40 23.32 -22.22
C LEU A 14 4.98 21.91 -22.27
N PHE A 15 5.45 21.25 -23.25
CA PHE A 15 5.10 19.94 -23.44
C PHE A 15 5.47 19.06 -22.31
N PHE A 16 6.59 19.22 -21.74
CA PHE A 16 7.01 18.44 -20.67
C PHE A 16 6.21 18.59 -19.45
N LEU A 17 5.68 19.73 -19.18
CA LEU A 17 4.91 19.92 -18.04
C LEU A 17 3.72 19.01 -18.01
N GLY A 18 3.17 18.76 -19.12
CA GLY A 18 2.03 17.91 -19.16
C GLY A 18 2.35 16.52 -18.73
N MET A 19 3.54 16.08 -18.98
CA MET A 19 3.87 14.76 -18.64
C MET A 19 3.99 14.55 -17.16
N LEU A 20 4.37 15.56 -16.45
CA LEU A 20 4.47 15.41 -15.03
C LEU A 20 3.14 15.18 -14.38
N ALA A 21 2.10 15.59 -15.02
CA ALA A 21 0.80 15.47 -14.43
C ALA A 21 0.29 14.04 -14.42
N VAL A 22 0.99 13.16 -15.07
CA VAL A 22 0.55 11.79 -15.17
C VAL A 22 0.93 10.96 -13.98
N THR A 23 1.56 11.51 -13.00
CA THR A 23 1.97 10.78 -11.82
C THR A 23 0.77 10.17 -11.13
N PRO A 24 0.83 8.92 -10.73
CA PRO A 24 -0.30 8.26 -10.09
C PRO A 24 -0.51 8.75 -8.68
N ALA A 25 -1.28 9.81 -8.55
CA ALA A 25 -1.50 10.41 -7.26
C ALA A 25 -2.27 9.51 -6.32
N ALA A 26 -3.13 8.64 -6.83
CA ALA A 26 -3.93 7.79 -5.98
C ALA A 26 -3.08 6.80 -5.20
N ALA A 27 -2.05 6.25 -5.82
CA ALA A 27 -1.19 5.31 -5.12
C ALA A 27 -0.46 6.02 -3.99
N ALA A 28 -0.02 7.25 -4.22
CA ALA A 28 0.68 7.99 -3.18
C ALA A 28 -0.23 8.36 -2.02
N THR A 29 -1.53 8.37 -2.23
CA THR A 29 -2.47 8.72 -1.17
C THR A 29 -2.38 7.78 0.01
N PHE A 30 -2.01 6.54 -0.22
CA PHE A 30 -1.95 5.55 0.85
C PHE A 30 -0.54 5.30 1.35
N ASP A 31 0.45 6.00 0.80
CA ASP A 31 1.83 5.82 1.23
C ASP A 31 2.02 6.32 2.65
N GLY A 32 2.87 5.66 3.39
CA GLY A 32 3.17 6.00 4.77
C GLY A 32 3.20 4.78 5.64
N ASP A 33 3.20 5.01 6.95
CA ASP A 33 3.24 3.93 7.92
C ASP A 33 1.85 3.67 8.48
N TRP A 34 1.56 2.43 8.71
CA TRP A 34 0.23 2.00 9.15
C TRP A 34 0.36 0.98 10.26
N ASN A 35 -0.48 1.11 11.28
CA ASN A 35 -0.61 0.09 12.31
C ASN A 35 -1.76 -0.82 11.93
N VAL A 36 -1.51 -2.11 11.92
CA VAL A 36 -2.50 -3.10 11.54
C VAL A 36 -2.78 -4.00 12.73
N GLN A 37 -4.05 -4.11 13.09
CA GLN A 37 -4.47 -5.01 14.15
C GLN A 37 -5.11 -6.22 13.52
N ILE A 38 -4.63 -7.40 13.88
CA ILE A 38 -5.06 -8.66 13.30
C ILE A 38 -5.79 -9.45 14.36
N ALA A 39 -6.97 -9.93 14.05
CA ALA A 39 -7.77 -10.74 14.95
C ALA A 39 -8.12 -12.05 14.29
N SER A 40 -8.10 -13.13 15.06
CA SER A 40 -8.49 -14.43 14.58
C SER A 40 -9.93 -14.73 14.94
N SER A 41 -10.60 -15.44 14.04
CA SER A 41 -11.97 -15.86 14.31
C SER A 41 -12.03 -17.04 15.28
N ASN A 42 -10.91 -17.70 15.48
CA ASN A 42 -10.84 -18.89 16.29
C ASN A 42 -9.75 -18.71 17.35
N ALA A 43 -10.11 -18.89 18.61
CA ALA A 43 -9.17 -18.71 19.71
C ALA A 43 -7.98 -19.65 19.60
N ALA A 44 -8.15 -20.81 19.00
CA ALA A 44 -7.05 -21.76 18.84
C ALA A 44 -5.97 -21.22 17.90
N CYS A 45 -6.28 -20.24 17.10
CA CYS A 45 -5.33 -19.65 16.16
C CYS A 45 -4.50 -18.53 16.79
N GLY A 46 -4.69 -18.30 18.07
CA GLY A 46 -3.92 -17.28 18.77
C GLY A 46 -4.74 -16.03 19.04
N SER A 47 -4.16 -15.14 19.80
CA SER A 47 -4.80 -13.88 20.14
C SER A 47 -4.51 -12.86 19.06
N SER A 48 -5.08 -11.69 19.22
CA SER A 48 -4.85 -10.60 18.27
C SER A 48 -3.39 -10.16 18.30
N ALA A 49 -2.95 -9.58 17.21
CA ALA A 49 -1.59 -9.09 17.08
C ALA A 49 -1.62 -7.73 16.40
N THR A 50 -0.60 -6.93 16.69
CA THR A 50 -0.43 -5.64 16.04
C THR A 50 0.85 -5.67 15.24
N VAL A 51 0.77 -5.23 13.99
CA VAL A 51 1.90 -5.24 13.07
C VAL A 51 1.97 -3.87 12.43
N GLN A 52 3.17 -3.37 12.24
CA GLN A 52 3.36 -2.13 11.53
C GLN A 52 3.84 -2.43 10.12
N ILE A 53 3.23 -1.80 9.15
CA ILE A 53 3.63 -1.94 7.75
C ILE A 53 3.88 -0.57 7.16
N GLY A 54 4.67 -0.54 6.11
CA GLY A 54 4.89 0.67 5.34
C GLY A 54 4.35 0.49 3.93
N ILE A 55 3.84 1.57 3.37
CA ILE A 55 3.39 1.57 1.99
C ILE A 55 4.19 2.64 1.26
N ASN A 56 4.78 2.26 0.13
CA ASN A 56 5.59 3.16 -0.66
C ASN A 56 5.31 2.90 -2.13
N ASN A 57 4.80 3.88 -2.82
CA ASN A 57 4.41 3.76 -4.22
C ASN A 57 3.43 2.62 -4.43
N GLY A 58 2.52 2.46 -3.48
CA GLY A 58 1.52 1.41 -3.55
C GLY A 58 2.03 0.03 -3.22
N GLN A 59 3.27 -0.10 -2.78
CA GLN A 59 3.82 -1.40 -2.42
C GLN A 59 3.93 -1.51 -0.91
N VAL A 60 3.50 -2.65 -0.39
CA VAL A 60 3.50 -2.91 1.04
C VAL A 60 4.76 -3.66 1.44
N ALA A 61 5.34 -3.26 2.54
CA ALA A 61 6.48 -3.97 3.11
C ALA A 61 6.38 -3.95 4.63
N SER A 62 6.96 -4.95 5.29
CA SER A 62 6.94 -4.98 6.75
C SER A 62 7.90 -3.96 7.31
N ALA A 63 7.55 -3.42 8.46
CA ALA A 63 8.40 -2.46 9.13
C ALA A 63 9.27 -3.12 10.21
N ASN A 64 9.07 -4.38 10.50
CA ASN A 64 9.91 -5.06 11.48
C ASN A 64 10.42 -6.37 10.89
N GLY A 65 11.45 -6.94 11.49
CA GLY A 65 12.10 -8.10 10.95
C GLY A 65 11.52 -9.44 11.35
N MET A 66 10.50 -9.45 12.20
CA MET A 66 9.94 -10.71 12.67
C MET A 66 8.99 -11.33 11.67
N MET A 67 8.32 -10.51 10.90
CA MET A 67 7.38 -10.97 9.90
C MET A 67 7.68 -10.27 8.60
N ALA A 68 7.55 -10.97 7.50
CA ALA A 68 7.72 -10.38 6.18
C ALA A 68 6.34 -10.11 5.59
N ALA A 69 6.09 -8.89 5.21
CA ALA A 69 4.84 -8.52 4.56
C ALA A 69 5.16 -7.96 3.18
N SER A 70 4.37 -8.34 2.20
CA SER A 70 4.50 -7.79 0.86
C SER A 70 3.11 -7.71 0.24
N GLY A 71 2.92 -6.81 -0.68
CA GLY A 71 1.62 -6.67 -1.32
C GLY A 71 1.50 -5.37 -2.07
N ARG A 72 0.27 -5.05 -2.47
CA ARG A 72 -0.02 -3.88 -3.26
C ARG A 72 -1.30 -3.23 -2.86
N VAL A 73 -1.32 -1.91 -3.03
CA VAL A 73 -2.52 -1.10 -2.86
C VAL A 73 -2.89 -0.51 -4.21
N GLY A 74 -4.12 -0.70 -4.61
CA GLY A 74 -4.61 -0.14 -5.87
C GLY A 74 -5.07 1.30 -5.72
N ASP A 75 -5.40 1.91 -6.84
CA ASP A 75 -5.78 3.31 -6.88
C ASP A 75 -7.00 3.61 -6.03
N ASN A 76 -7.90 2.67 -5.92
CA ASN A 76 -9.12 2.89 -5.16
C ASN A 76 -9.00 2.45 -3.70
N GLY A 77 -7.83 2.04 -3.27
CA GLY A 77 -7.63 1.62 -1.89
C GLY A 77 -7.70 0.12 -1.66
N GLY A 78 -8.01 -0.66 -2.68
CA GLY A 78 -8.02 -2.10 -2.53
C GLY A 78 -6.62 -2.60 -2.20
N ILE A 79 -6.48 -3.47 -1.21
CA ILE A 79 -5.18 -3.92 -0.76
C ILE A 79 -5.14 -5.44 -0.65
N ASN A 80 -4.02 -5.99 -1.08
CA ASN A 80 -3.74 -7.41 -0.96
C ASN A 80 -2.34 -7.56 -0.37
N VAL A 81 -2.23 -8.33 0.68
CA VAL A 81 -0.96 -8.50 1.40
C VAL A 81 -0.73 -9.95 1.72
N THR A 82 0.50 -10.39 1.56
CA THR A 82 0.94 -11.70 2.01
C THR A 82 1.89 -11.48 3.18
N VAL A 83 1.64 -12.17 4.27
CA VAL A 83 2.48 -12.10 5.47
C VAL A 83 3.04 -13.47 5.75
N THR A 84 4.35 -13.54 5.97
CA THR A 84 4.98 -14.79 6.32
C THR A 84 5.76 -14.63 7.62
N SER A 85 5.74 -15.68 8.43
CA SER A 85 6.48 -15.71 9.68
C SER A 85 6.98 -17.14 9.84
N GLY A 86 8.23 -17.37 9.50
CA GLY A 86 8.77 -18.71 9.44
C GLY A 86 8.09 -19.51 8.37
N VAL A 87 7.48 -20.62 8.75
CA VAL A 87 6.77 -21.47 7.79
C VAL A 87 5.30 -21.09 7.66
N LYS A 88 4.84 -20.16 8.47
CA LYS A 88 3.44 -19.75 8.45
C LYS A 88 3.22 -18.66 7.43
N ARG A 89 2.06 -18.69 6.80
CA ARG A 89 1.74 -17.74 5.77
C ARG A 89 0.27 -17.39 5.83
N ALA A 90 -0.04 -16.13 5.63
CA ALA A 90 -1.40 -15.64 5.60
C ALA A 90 -1.57 -14.63 4.47
N ILE A 91 -2.75 -14.59 3.91
CA ILE A 91 -3.06 -13.64 2.85
C ILE A 91 -4.22 -12.79 3.31
N GLY A 92 -4.04 -11.49 3.27
CA GLY A 92 -5.06 -10.53 3.66
C GLY A 92 -5.52 -9.72 2.48
N SER A 93 -6.77 -9.32 2.50
CA SER A 93 -7.31 -8.43 1.50
C SER A 93 -8.33 -7.52 2.14
N GLY A 94 -8.55 -6.38 1.54
CA GLY A 94 -9.50 -5.41 2.06
C GLY A 94 -9.38 -4.09 1.37
N HIS A 95 -9.66 -3.03 2.11
CA HIS A 95 -9.78 -1.72 1.51
C HIS A 95 -9.25 -0.66 2.48
N LEU A 96 -8.45 0.26 1.96
CA LEU A 96 -7.96 1.40 2.71
C LEU A 96 -8.71 2.65 2.32
N THR A 97 -8.93 3.52 3.28
CA THR A 97 -9.35 4.89 3.04
C THR A 97 -8.16 5.78 3.32
N GLY A 98 -8.33 7.08 3.36
CA GLY A 98 -7.21 7.97 3.60
C GLY A 98 -6.51 7.77 4.93
N THR A 99 -7.21 7.33 5.96
CA THR A 99 -6.65 7.22 7.31
C THR A 99 -6.85 5.86 7.95
N SER A 100 -7.68 5.00 7.42
CA SER A 100 -8.00 3.72 8.04
C SER A 100 -8.22 2.64 7.00
N GLY A 101 -8.37 1.42 7.44
CA GLY A 101 -8.66 0.33 6.55
C GLY A 101 -9.16 -0.88 7.32
N SER A 102 -9.69 -1.84 6.58
CA SER A 102 -10.16 -3.08 7.15
C SER A 102 -10.26 -4.16 6.10
N GLY A 103 -10.33 -5.38 6.54
CA GLY A 103 -10.48 -6.50 5.63
C GLY A 103 -10.46 -7.82 6.36
N THR A 104 -10.19 -8.86 5.60
CA THR A 104 -10.12 -10.22 6.12
C THR A 104 -8.81 -10.84 5.74
N TRP A 105 -8.47 -11.92 6.42
CA TRP A 105 -7.27 -12.68 6.09
C TRP A 105 -7.54 -14.16 6.29
N HIS A 106 -6.76 -14.97 5.61
CA HIS A 106 -6.79 -16.40 5.82
C HIS A 106 -5.39 -16.99 5.71
N GLY A 107 -5.13 -17.96 6.55
CA GLY A 107 -3.91 -18.75 6.52
C GLY A 107 -4.27 -20.18 6.24
N THR A 108 -3.36 -21.10 6.60
CA THR A 108 -3.55 -22.50 6.32
C THR A 108 -4.75 -23.08 7.05
N MET A 109 -4.92 -22.77 8.30
CA MET A 109 -6.02 -23.30 9.10
C MET A 109 -6.78 -22.23 9.85
N CYS A 110 -6.42 -20.98 9.69
CA CYS A 110 -6.97 -19.89 10.46
C CYS A 110 -7.46 -18.80 9.56
N THR A 111 -8.51 -18.11 10.00
CA THR A 111 -9.03 -16.95 9.28
C THR A 111 -9.32 -15.86 10.30
N GLY A 112 -9.56 -14.68 9.84
CA GLY A 112 -9.91 -13.59 10.72
C GLY A 112 -10.08 -12.28 9.98
N THR A 113 -10.03 -11.20 10.74
CA THR A 113 -10.20 -9.85 10.21
C THR A 113 -9.01 -9.01 10.60
N TRP A 114 -8.85 -7.88 9.93
CA TRP A 114 -7.82 -6.91 10.30
C TRP A 114 -8.38 -5.51 10.15
N THR A 115 -7.82 -4.60 10.93
CA THR A 115 -8.10 -3.19 10.79
C THR A 115 -6.77 -2.45 10.76
N ALA A 116 -6.75 -1.30 10.13
CA ALA A 116 -5.53 -0.53 9.99
C ALA A 116 -5.79 0.93 10.27
N GLN A 117 -4.80 1.59 10.84
CA GLN A 117 -4.83 3.01 11.12
C GLN A 117 -3.53 3.60 10.63
N ARG A 118 -3.63 4.72 9.92
CA ARG A 118 -2.41 5.41 9.48
C ARG A 118 -1.76 6.06 10.70
N ILE A 119 -0.47 5.98 10.77
CA ILE A 119 0.28 6.59 11.85
C ILE A 119 0.65 8.03 11.51
#